data_c8c45c55699ab5e9d54f8ea0efd114d4
#
_entry.id   c8c45c55699ab5e9d54f8ea0efd114d4
#
_cell.length_a   1.000
_cell.length_b   1.000
_cell.length_c   1.000
_cell.angle_alpha   90.00
_cell.angle_beta   90.00
_cell.angle_gamma   90.00
#
_symmetry.space_group_name_H-M   'P 1'
#
loop_
_entity.id
_entity.type
_entity.pdbx_description
1 polymer ?
#
loop_
_entity_poly.entity_id
_entity_poly.type
_entity_poly.pdbx_seq_one_letter_code
_entity_poly.pdbx_strand_id
1 'polypeptide(L)'
;MSGRYMSWTSGFGRACGVLLDAIVRLLALSRINPNVLTLMGLVVNTYAAFLFGYANGDNQRRMFFYAGLVVIGSGFFDLVDGRVARASNQVTRFGGFFDSIVDRYSDASLFFGLLVFYSRGNRFFYVVLTALAMISAIMVSYARARAESLIGTCRVGFMERPERLVLLIIGALFNVMAPVLWVIGVLSTITVIHRVIYTWQRTTEMDTTARAA
;
A
#
# COMPACT_ATOMS: atom_id res chain seq x y z
N MET A 1 2.96 25.71 -38.31
CA MET A 1 3.90 25.93 -37.21
C MET A 1 3.19 25.51 -35.93
N SER A 2 3.32 24.26 -35.52
CA SER A 2 2.74 23.73 -34.25
C SER A 2 3.79 23.78 -33.17
N GLY A 3 3.69 24.75 -32.27
CA GLY A 3 4.56 24.90 -31.12
C GLY A 3 4.34 23.75 -30.14
N ARG A 4 5.30 22.84 -30.06
CA ARG A 4 5.37 21.75 -29.09
C ARG A 4 5.74 22.36 -27.71
N TYR A 5 4.72 22.71 -26.92
CA TYR A 5 4.93 23.07 -25.53
C TYR A 5 5.47 21.83 -24.79
N MET A 6 6.78 21.76 -24.63
CA MET A 6 7.43 20.79 -23.77
C MET A 6 7.09 21.17 -22.32
N SER A 7 6.06 20.50 -21.75
CA SER A 7 5.70 20.64 -20.34
C SER A 7 6.89 20.19 -19.46
N TRP A 8 7.28 21.01 -18.50
CA TRP A 8 8.32 20.70 -17.50
C TRP A 8 8.07 19.36 -16.80
N THR A 9 6.78 19.01 -16.62
CA THR A 9 6.36 17.73 -16.04
C THR A 9 6.76 16.54 -16.91
N SER A 10 6.76 16.67 -18.26
CA SER A 10 7.17 15.61 -19.17
C SER A 10 8.70 15.41 -19.22
N GLY A 11 9.48 16.47 -18.93
CA GLY A 11 10.95 16.40 -18.81
C GLY A 11 11.36 15.70 -17.52
N PHE A 12 10.79 16.12 -16.38
CA PHE A 12 11.05 15.54 -15.07
C PHE A 12 10.62 14.07 -15.00
N GLY A 13 9.41 13.75 -15.51
CA GLY A 13 8.92 12.37 -15.56
C GLY A 13 9.82 11.45 -16.41
N ARG A 14 10.38 11.96 -17.51
CA ARG A 14 11.35 11.21 -18.34
C ARG A 14 12.68 10.98 -17.61
N ALA A 15 13.22 11.99 -16.92
CA ALA A 15 14.46 11.86 -16.17
C ALA A 15 14.31 10.84 -15.01
N CYS A 16 13.20 10.91 -14.25
CA CYS A 16 12.89 9.91 -13.22
C CYS A 16 12.71 8.52 -13.82
N GLY A 17 12.05 8.40 -14.97
CA GLY A 17 11.89 7.13 -15.68
C GLY A 17 13.22 6.53 -16.11
N VAL A 18 14.11 7.32 -16.71
CA VAL A 18 15.45 6.86 -17.14
C VAL A 18 16.30 6.41 -15.96
N LEU A 19 16.29 7.15 -14.84
CA LEU A 19 17.01 6.78 -13.63
C LEU A 19 16.47 5.46 -13.06
N LEU A 20 15.16 5.33 -12.96
CA LEU A 20 14.51 4.12 -12.47
C LEU A 20 14.81 2.91 -13.37
N ASP A 21 14.76 3.08 -14.69
CA ASP A 21 15.09 2.02 -15.65
C ASP A 21 16.57 1.62 -15.56
N ALA A 22 17.49 2.58 -15.31
CA ALA A 22 18.89 2.28 -15.09
C ALA A 22 19.11 1.44 -13.82
N ILE A 23 18.45 1.80 -12.71
CA ILE A 23 18.49 1.05 -11.45
C ILE A 23 17.92 -0.37 -11.65
N VAL A 24 16.78 -0.48 -12.31
CA VAL A 24 16.15 -1.78 -12.60
C VAL A 24 17.07 -2.66 -13.45
N ARG A 25 17.71 -2.11 -14.49
CA ARG A 25 18.69 -2.84 -15.32
C ARG A 25 19.88 -3.33 -14.50
N LEU A 26 20.43 -2.47 -13.66
CA LEU A 26 21.57 -2.81 -12.80
C LEU A 26 21.20 -3.95 -11.83
N LEU A 27 20.04 -3.86 -11.20
CA LEU A 27 19.54 -4.89 -10.29
C LEU A 27 19.16 -6.19 -11.01
N ALA A 28 18.61 -6.11 -12.20
CA ALA A 28 18.31 -7.28 -13.02
C ALA A 28 19.60 -8.01 -13.46
N LEU A 29 20.68 -7.27 -13.79
CA LEU A 29 21.99 -7.83 -14.11
C LEU A 29 22.66 -8.49 -12.90
N SER A 30 22.45 -7.96 -11.69
CA SER A 30 23.00 -8.51 -10.45
C SER A 30 22.38 -9.84 -10.02
N ARG A 31 21.35 -10.33 -10.72
CA ARG A 31 20.60 -11.56 -10.41
C ARG A 31 20.03 -11.61 -8.99
N ILE A 32 19.81 -10.45 -8.36
CA ILE A 32 19.16 -10.37 -7.06
C ILE A 32 17.74 -10.93 -7.18
N ASN A 33 17.38 -11.82 -6.25
CA ASN A 33 16.02 -12.38 -6.20
C ASN A 33 15.02 -11.25 -5.88
N PRO A 34 13.98 -11.02 -6.69
CA PRO A 34 12.98 -9.99 -6.44
C PRO A 34 12.34 -10.08 -5.04
N ASN A 35 12.16 -11.28 -4.51
CA ASN A 35 11.61 -11.50 -3.17
C ASN A 35 12.48 -10.88 -2.06
N VAL A 36 13.79 -10.72 -2.29
CA VAL A 36 14.69 -10.04 -1.34
C VAL A 36 14.38 -8.54 -1.32
N LEU A 37 14.11 -7.93 -2.48
CA LEU A 37 13.72 -6.52 -2.57
C LEU A 37 12.39 -6.27 -1.87
N THR A 38 11.40 -7.14 -2.07
CA THR A 38 10.12 -7.11 -1.36
C THR A 38 10.31 -7.17 0.16
N LEU A 39 11.18 -8.08 0.65
CA LEU A 39 11.49 -8.17 2.07
C LEU A 39 12.23 -6.92 2.60
N MET A 40 13.11 -6.32 1.80
CA MET A 40 13.75 -5.05 2.16
C MET A 40 12.73 -3.93 2.30
N GLY A 41 11.71 -3.86 1.43
CA GLY A 41 10.59 -2.96 1.56
C GLY A 41 9.86 -3.10 2.91
N LEU A 42 9.62 -4.34 3.36
CA LEU A 42 9.04 -4.62 4.68
C LEU A 42 9.93 -4.11 5.82
N VAL A 43 11.24 -4.36 5.76
CA VAL A 43 12.19 -3.87 6.78
C VAL A 43 12.17 -2.36 6.86
N VAL A 44 12.15 -1.68 5.72
CA VAL A 44 12.08 -0.20 5.64
C VAL A 44 10.75 0.31 6.20
N ASN A 45 9.63 -0.32 5.88
CA ASN A 45 8.32 0.03 6.46
C ASN A 45 8.25 -0.23 7.97
N THR A 46 8.88 -1.31 8.45
CA THR A 46 8.98 -1.58 9.90
C THR A 46 9.80 -0.51 10.60
N TYR A 47 10.85 0.00 9.96
CA TYR A 47 11.60 1.15 10.50
C TYR A 47 10.75 2.43 10.54
N ALA A 48 9.93 2.71 9.52
CA ALA A 48 8.96 3.81 9.57
C ALA A 48 7.96 3.65 10.71
N ALA A 49 7.47 2.43 10.95
CA ALA A 49 6.59 2.12 12.08
C ALA A 49 7.28 2.38 13.42
N PHE A 50 8.56 2.04 13.55
CA PHE A 50 9.35 2.37 14.74
C PHE A 50 9.43 3.90 14.95
N LEU A 51 9.66 4.68 13.90
CA LEU A 51 9.68 6.15 13.99
C LEU A 51 8.33 6.70 14.45
N PHE A 52 7.20 6.17 13.95
CA PHE A 52 5.87 6.54 14.46
C PHE A 52 5.72 6.21 15.94
N GLY A 53 6.06 4.99 16.36
CA GLY A 53 5.91 4.54 17.74
C GLY A 53 6.86 5.22 18.72
N TYR A 54 8.04 5.66 18.26
CA TYR A 54 9.03 6.40 19.06
C TYR A 54 8.65 7.87 19.24
N ALA A 55 7.79 8.42 18.39
CA ALA A 55 7.36 9.80 18.47
C ALA A 55 6.67 10.12 19.82
N ASN A 56 6.86 11.31 20.31
CA ASN A 56 6.24 11.86 21.52
C ASN A 56 5.83 13.31 21.26
N GLY A 57 5.22 13.98 22.25
CA GLY A 57 4.72 15.37 22.11
C GLY A 57 5.76 16.36 21.59
N ASP A 58 7.04 16.21 22.01
CA ASP A 58 8.10 17.17 21.68
C ASP A 58 8.69 16.94 20.29
N ASN A 59 8.73 15.70 19.82
CA ASN A 59 9.38 15.33 18.56
C ASN A 59 8.43 14.80 17.48
N GLN A 60 7.11 14.78 17.74
CA GLN A 60 6.10 14.18 16.85
C GLN A 60 6.26 14.63 15.40
N ARG A 61 6.27 15.94 15.16
CA ARG A 61 6.34 16.50 13.79
C ARG A 61 7.58 16.01 13.04
N ARG A 62 8.73 15.98 13.72
CA ARG A 62 10.00 15.55 13.14
C ARG A 62 10.01 14.04 12.86
N MET A 63 9.58 13.23 13.82
CA MET A 63 9.56 11.78 13.68
C MET A 63 8.56 11.33 12.60
N PHE A 64 7.38 11.96 12.56
CA PHE A 64 6.38 11.70 11.53
C PHE A 64 6.89 12.09 10.14
N PHE A 65 7.55 13.25 10.02
CA PHE A 65 8.15 13.67 8.76
C PHE A 65 9.17 12.65 8.26
N TYR A 66 10.09 12.19 9.13
CA TYR A 66 11.05 11.14 8.75
C TYR A 66 10.38 9.82 8.42
N ALA A 67 9.37 9.40 9.19
CA ALA A 67 8.58 8.21 8.88
C ALA A 67 7.93 8.31 7.49
N GLY A 68 7.36 9.45 7.14
CA GLY A 68 6.79 9.71 5.81
C GLY A 68 7.81 9.57 4.69
N LEU A 69 9.02 10.13 4.86
CA LEU A 69 10.11 9.96 3.89
C LEU A 69 10.55 8.50 3.74
N VAL A 70 10.60 7.76 4.86
CA VAL A 70 10.95 6.33 4.85
C VAL A 70 9.87 5.51 4.13
N VAL A 71 8.57 5.82 4.34
CA VAL A 71 7.47 5.16 3.60
C VAL A 71 7.54 5.45 2.10
N ILE A 72 7.90 6.68 1.69
CA ILE A 72 8.15 6.99 0.28
C ILE A 72 9.28 6.13 -0.26
N GLY A 73 10.39 6.01 0.48
CA GLY A 73 11.52 5.14 0.12
C GLY A 73 11.12 3.66 0.00
N SER A 74 10.26 3.16 0.90
CA SER A 74 9.72 1.80 0.81
C SER A 74 8.89 1.58 -0.46
N GLY A 75 8.03 2.55 -0.83
CA GLY A 75 7.27 2.48 -2.08
C GLY A 75 8.16 2.39 -3.33
N PHE A 76 9.40 2.89 -3.25
CA PHE A 76 10.37 2.71 -4.32
C PHE A 76 10.81 1.23 -4.45
N PHE A 77 11.02 0.51 -3.36
CA PHE A 77 11.32 -0.92 -3.40
C PHE A 77 10.19 -1.73 -4.03
N ASP A 78 8.94 -1.42 -3.70
CA ASP A 78 7.76 -2.07 -4.29
C ASP A 78 7.63 -1.80 -5.81
N LEU A 79 8.05 -0.62 -6.28
CA LEU A 79 8.09 -0.33 -7.72
C LEU A 79 9.22 -1.08 -8.44
N VAL A 80 10.35 -1.26 -7.76
CA VAL A 80 11.56 -1.83 -8.35
C VAL A 80 11.46 -3.34 -8.41
N ASP A 81 10.99 -4.03 -7.37
CA ASP A 81 10.94 -5.50 -7.33
C ASP A 81 10.09 -6.09 -8.45
N GLY A 82 8.89 -5.55 -8.68
CA GLY A 82 8.03 -5.96 -9.79
C GLY A 82 8.62 -5.67 -11.17
N ARG A 83 9.39 -4.57 -11.34
CA ARG A 83 10.08 -4.26 -12.60
C ARG A 83 11.31 -5.17 -12.79
N VAL A 84 12.07 -5.43 -11.75
CA VAL A 84 13.21 -6.35 -11.77
C VAL A 84 12.74 -7.76 -12.12
N ALA A 85 11.66 -8.25 -11.48
CA ALA A 85 11.09 -9.57 -11.78
C ALA A 85 10.72 -9.73 -13.25
N ARG A 86 10.11 -8.69 -13.84
CA ARG A 86 9.77 -8.69 -15.28
C ARG A 86 11.01 -8.58 -16.17
N ALA A 87 11.97 -7.71 -15.84
CA ALA A 87 13.18 -7.50 -16.64
C ALA A 87 14.12 -8.69 -16.62
N SER A 88 14.19 -9.44 -15.49
CA SER A 88 15.02 -10.63 -15.32
C SER A 88 14.31 -11.95 -15.67
N ASN A 89 13.05 -11.88 -16.15
CA ASN A 89 12.20 -13.04 -16.44
C ASN A 89 12.02 -13.99 -15.23
N GLN A 90 11.98 -13.42 -14.00
CA GLN A 90 11.84 -14.15 -12.74
C GLN A 90 10.42 -14.02 -12.13
N VAL A 91 9.43 -13.72 -12.95
CA VAL A 91 8.03 -13.67 -12.51
C VAL A 91 7.56 -15.07 -12.15
N THR A 92 7.20 -15.29 -10.89
CA THR A 92 6.68 -16.57 -10.40
C THR A 92 5.35 -16.41 -9.69
N ARG A 93 4.52 -17.46 -9.67
CA ARG A 93 3.27 -17.48 -8.90
C ARG A 93 3.54 -17.31 -7.41
N PHE A 94 4.61 -17.94 -6.91
CA PHE A 94 5.02 -17.78 -5.52
C PHE A 94 5.47 -16.35 -5.22
N GLY A 95 6.21 -15.70 -6.11
CA GLY A 95 6.63 -14.29 -5.94
C GLY A 95 5.44 -13.36 -5.77
N GLY A 96 4.40 -13.48 -6.61
CA GLY A 96 3.19 -12.68 -6.47
C GLY A 96 2.39 -12.99 -5.20
N PHE A 97 2.37 -14.24 -4.74
CA PHE A 97 1.78 -14.60 -3.45
C PHE A 97 2.59 -14.00 -2.29
N PHE A 98 3.92 -14.16 -2.31
CA PHE A 98 4.82 -13.66 -1.28
C PHE A 98 4.74 -12.14 -1.14
N ASP A 99 4.81 -11.41 -2.26
CA ASP A 99 4.62 -9.97 -2.33
C ASP A 99 3.29 -9.57 -1.66
N SER A 100 2.21 -10.25 -2.04
CA SER A 100 0.91 -10.03 -1.42
C SER A 100 0.90 -10.17 0.11
N ILE A 101 1.62 -11.15 0.68
CA ILE A 101 1.70 -11.34 2.13
C ILE A 101 2.53 -10.23 2.77
N VAL A 102 3.71 -9.95 2.20
CA VAL A 102 4.63 -8.92 2.70
C VAL A 102 3.96 -7.55 2.71
N ASP A 103 3.17 -7.24 1.69
CA ASP A 103 2.35 -6.03 1.62
C ASP A 103 1.43 -5.85 2.84
N ARG A 104 0.75 -6.92 3.28
CA ARG A 104 -0.15 -6.87 4.44
C ARG A 104 0.62 -6.67 5.73
N TYR A 105 1.78 -7.32 5.86
CA TYR A 105 2.67 -7.10 7.01
C TYR A 105 3.23 -5.66 7.02
N SER A 106 3.59 -5.12 5.86
CA SER A 106 4.03 -3.72 5.73
C SER A 106 2.95 -2.74 6.17
N ASP A 107 1.73 -2.87 5.66
CA ASP A 107 0.59 -2.04 6.08
C ASP A 107 0.33 -2.18 7.58
N ALA A 108 0.25 -3.42 8.10
CA ALA A 108 0.01 -3.69 9.50
C ALA A 108 1.09 -3.08 10.41
N SER A 109 2.37 -3.14 10.01
CA SER A 109 3.46 -2.57 10.80
C SER A 109 3.34 -1.05 10.94
N LEU A 110 2.97 -0.33 9.87
CA LEU A 110 2.76 1.12 9.92
C LEU A 110 1.63 1.51 10.88
N PHE A 111 0.48 0.82 10.79
CA PHE A 111 -0.62 1.02 11.74
C PHE A 111 -0.23 0.65 13.17
N PHE A 112 0.54 -0.42 13.36
CA PHE A 112 1.03 -0.80 14.67
C PHE A 112 1.93 0.28 15.30
N GLY A 113 2.81 0.90 14.52
CA GLY A 113 3.59 2.05 14.98
C GLY A 113 2.70 3.21 15.45
N LEU A 114 1.63 3.51 14.71
CA LEU A 114 0.65 4.53 15.09
C LEU A 114 -0.16 4.13 16.33
N LEU A 115 -0.52 2.85 16.50
CA LEU A 115 -1.14 2.33 17.72
C LEU A 115 -0.26 2.58 18.94
N VAL A 116 1.04 2.27 18.85
CA VAL A 116 2.01 2.52 19.92
C VAL A 116 2.09 4.01 20.24
N PHE A 117 2.15 4.87 19.23
CA PHE A 117 2.18 6.33 19.40
C PHE A 117 0.95 6.84 20.16
N TYR A 118 -0.25 6.48 19.73
CA TYR A 118 -1.49 6.95 20.38
C TYR A 118 -1.70 6.32 21.76
N SER A 119 -1.28 5.07 21.96
CA SER A 119 -1.32 4.40 23.27
C SER A 119 -0.41 5.10 24.28
N ARG A 120 0.84 5.40 23.90
CA ARG A 120 1.79 6.15 24.75
C ARG A 120 1.33 7.57 25.06
N GLY A 121 0.61 8.19 24.12
CA GLY A 121 -0.01 9.50 24.31
C GLY A 121 -1.30 9.47 25.12
N ASN A 122 -1.71 8.31 25.65
CA ASN A 122 -2.98 8.10 26.38
C ASN A 122 -4.22 8.57 25.61
N ARG A 123 -4.21 8.41 24.28
CA ARG A 123 -5.28 8.82 23.36
C ARG A 123 -6.12 7.62 22.94
N PHE A 124 -6.83 7.02 23.88
CA PHE A 124 -7.57 5.76 23.69
C PHE A 124 -8.47 5.76 22.45
N PHE A 125 -9.21 6.85 22.20
CA PHE A 125 -10.06 6.96 21.02
C PHE A 125 -9.28 6.73 19.71
N TYR A 126 -8.10 7.32 19.56
CA TYR A 126 -7.26 7.15 18.36
C TYR A 126 -6.58 5.78 18.30
N VAL A 127 -6.38 5.11 19.43
CA VAL A 127 -5.95 3.70 19.44
C VAL A 127 -7.02 2.84 18.79
N VAL A 128 -8.29 2.99 19.22
CA VAL A 128 -9.41 2.24 18.65
C VAL A 128 -9.59 2.57 17.17
N LEU A 129 -9.57 3.85 16.79
CA LEU A 129 -9.68 4.29 15.40
C LEU A 129 -8.57 3.68 14.52
N THR A 130 -7.32 3.68 15.00
CA THR A 130 -6.18 3.11 14.27
C THR A 130 -6.32 1.59 14.11
N ALA A 131 -6.79 0.90 15.15
CA ALA A 131 -7.07 -0.53 15.09
C ALA A 131 -8.16 -0.86 14.07
N LEU A 132 -9.27 -0.10 14.06
CA LEU A 132 -10.33 -0.25 13.08
C LEU A 132 -9.86 0.04 11.65
N ALA A 133 -9.06 1.09 11.45
CA ALA A 133 -8.47 1.41 10.16
C ALA A 133 -7.54 0.28 9.66
N MET A 134 -6.73 -0.30 10.55
CA MET A 134 -5.85 -1.44 10.25
C MET A 134 -6.66 -2.67 9.85
N ILE A 135 -7.69 -3.03 10.60
CA ILE A 135 -8.56 -4.17 10.29
C ILE A 135 -9.24 -3.95 8.94
N SER A 136 -9.83 -2.78 8.72
CA SER A 136 -10.48 -2.45 7.45
C SER A 136 -9.51 -2.51 6.27
N ALA A 137 -8.28 -2.02 6.43
CA ALA A 137 -7.23 -2.08 5.41
C ALA A 137 -6.87 -3.52 5.02
N ILE A 138 -6.72 -4.42 6.00
CA ILE A 138 -6.47 -5.85 5.77
C ILE A 138 -7.68 -6.49 5.08
N MET A 139 -8.89 -6.17 5.54
CA MET A 139 -10.14 -6.72 4.99
C MET A 139 -10.39 -6.27 3.54
N VAL A 140 -9.99 -5.07 3.13
CA VAL A 140 -10.01 -4.66 1.71
C VAL A 140 -9.23 -5.65 0.85
N SER A 141 -8.01 -5.98 1.23
CA SER A 141 -7.16 -6.90 0.48
C SER A 141 -7.69 -8.34 0.53
N TYR A 142 -8.13 -8.80 1.69
CA TYR A 142 -8.71 -10.13 1.87
C TYR A 142 -9.99 -10.32 1.06
N ALA A 143 -10.93 -9.36 1.13
CA ALA A 143 -12.18 -9.42 0.39
C ALA A 143 -11.95 -9.49 -1.12
N ARG A 144 -10.96 -8.74 -1.65
CA ARG A 144 -10.57 -8.85 -3.06
C ARG A 144 -10.07 -10.24 -3.42
N ALA A 145 -9.07 -10.73 -2.70
CA ALA A 145 -8.48 -12.04 -2.97
C ALA A 145 -9.51 -13.17 -2.88
N ARG A 146 -10.42 -13.10 -1.89
CA ARG A 146 -11.49 -14.08 -1.72
C ARG A 146 -12.56 -13.97 -2.81
N ALA A 147 -12.97 -12.76 -3.19
CA ALA A 147 -13.89 -12.55 -4.31
C ALA A 147 -13.30 -13.08 -5.63
N GLU A 148 -12.04 -12.74 -5.93
CA GLU A 148 -11.37 -13.22 -7.15
C GLU A 148 -11.27 -14.74 -7.22
N SER A 149 -11.20 -15.44 -6.09
CA SER A 149 -11.23 -16.92 -6.07
C SER A 149 -12.60 -17.50 -6.40
N LEU A 150 -13.69 -16.72 -6.29
CA LEU A 150 -15.07 -17.17 -6.57
C LEU A 150 -15.56 -16.73 -7.95
N ILE A 151 -15.30 -15.50 -8.33
CA ILE A 151 -15.85 -14.83 -9.52
C ILE A 151 -14.79 -14.45 -10.56
N GLY A 152 -13.52 -14.82 -10.35
CA GLY A 152 -12.39 -14.59 -11.25
C GLY A 152 -11.82 -13.17 -11.19
N THR A 153 -12.62 -12.12 -11.17
CA THR A 153 -12.16 -10.72 -11.12
C THR A 153 -13.01 -9.86 -10.20
N CYS A 154 -12.36 -9.06 -9.33
CA CYS A 154 -13.03 -8.11 -8.45
C CYS A 154 -12.28 -6.75 -8.48
N ARG A 155 -12.64 -5.90 -9.45
CA ARG A 155 -12.02 -4.57 -9.66
C ARG A 155 -12.88 -3.43 -9.13
N VAL A 156 -13.63 -3.67 -8.07
CA VAL A 156 -14.48 -2.66 -7.44
C VAL A 156 -13.87 -2.18 -6.12
N GLY A 157 -14.24 -0.96 -5.72
CA GLY A 157 -13.74 -0.30 -4.52
C GLY A 157 -12.68 0.74 -4.86
N PHE A 158 -12.56 1.74 -3.97
CA PHE A 158 -11.71 2.91 -4.18
C PHE A 158 -10.44 2.86 -3.33
N MET A 159 -10.51 2.38 -2.06
CA MET A 159 -9.40 2.41 -1.13
C MET A 159 -8.54 1.14 -1.26
N GLU A 160 -7.65 1.14 -2.23
CA GLU A 160 -6.64 0.09 -2.38
C GLU A 160 -5.35 0.44 -1.60
N ARG A 161 -4.28 -0.37 -1.71
CA ARG A 161 -3.03 -0.14 -0.97
C ARG A 161 -2.32 1.16 -1.35
N PRO A 162 -2.18 1.51 -2.66
CA PRO A 162 -1.50 2.75 -3.04
C PRO A 162 -2.16 4.00 -2.46
N GLU A 163 -3.50 4.08 -2.47
CA GLU A 163 -4.25 5.22 -1.94
C GLU A 163 -4.04 5.35 -0.42
N ARG A 164 -4.02 4.23 0.31
CA ARG A 164 -3.73 4.23 1.75
C ARG A 164 -2.32 4.71 2.05
N LEU A 165 -1.31 4.22 1.32
CA LEU A 165 0.07 4.66 1.50
C LEU A 165 0.23 6.15 1.22
N VAL A 166 -0.37 6.67 0.16
CA VAL A 166 -0.36 8.10 -0.15
C VAL A 166 -0.98 8.91 0.99
N LEU A 167 -2.12 8.46 1.54
CA LEU A 167 -2.76 9.13 2.67
C LEU A 167 -1.89 9.09 3.93
N LEU A 168 -1.26 7.95 4.25
CA LEU A 168 -0.34 7.84 5.39
C LEU A 168 0.88 8.76 5.21
N ILE A 169 1.44 8.84 4.00
CA ILE A 169 2.53 9.78 3.68
C ILE A 169 2.09 11.22 3.90
N ILE A 170 0.92 11.62 3.39
CA ILE A 170 0.37 12.96 3.60
C ILE A 170 0.18 13.23 5.10
N GLY A 171 -0.44 12.29 5.82
CA GLY A 171 -0.64 12.37 7.26
C GLY A 171 0.66 12.57 8.04
N ALA A 172 1.72 11.90 7.62
CA ALA A 172 3.03 11.95 8.24
C ALA A 172 3.77 13.27 7.92
N LEU A 173 3.87 13.64 6.63
CA LEU A 173 4.61 14.83 6.19
C LEU A 173 3.98 16.13 6.71
N PHE A 174 2.65 16.21 6.71
CA PHE A 174 1.91 17.41 7.15
C PHE A 174 1.47 17.36 8.62
N ASN A 175 1.81 16.28 9.35
CA ASN A 175 1.42 16.07 10.75
C ASN A 175 -0.11 16.11 10.97
N VAL A 176 -0.87 15.56 10.02
CA VAL A 176 -2.35 15.49 10.04
C VAL A 176 -2.84 14.04 10.07
N MET A 177 -2.18 13.18 10.85
CA MET A 177 -2.46 11.75 10.89
C MET A 177 -3.87 11.43 11.40
N ALA A 178 -4.37 12.19 12.38
CA ALA A 178 -5.69 11.95 12.97
C ALA A 178 -6.84 12.00 11.93
N PRO A 179 -7.02 13.07 11.12
CA PRO A 179 -8.02 13.07 10.04
C PRO A 179 -7.74 12.02 8.96
N VAL A 180 -6.48 11.73 8.65
CA VAL A 180 -6.12 10.68 7.68
C VAL A 180 -6.61 9.31 8.13
N LEU A 181 -6.49 8.96 9.40
CA LEU A 181 -7.00 7.69 9.93
C LEU A 181 -8.52 7.56 9.79
N TRP A 182 -9.27 8.67 9.99
CA TRP A 182 -10.69 8.68 9.72
C TRP A 182 -11.01 8.39 8.25
N VAL A 183 -10.33 9.07 7.34
CA VAL A 183 -10.52 8.86 5.89
C VAL A 183 -10.21 7.40 5.52
N ILE A 184 -9.09 6.87 5.98
CA ILE A 184 -8.71 5.48 5.71
C ILE A 184 -9.75 4.52 6.28
N GLY A 185 -10.14 4.67 7.54
CA GLY A 185 -11.10 3.78 8.21
C GLY A 185 -12.46 3.75 7.50
N VAL A 186 -13.02 4.93 7.19
CA VAL A 186 -14.32 5.05 6.53
C VAL A 186 -14.27 4.51 5.10
N LEU A 187 -13.32 4.99 4.28
CA LEU A 187 -13.27 4.59 2.86
C LEU A 187 -12.86 3.13 2.67
N SER A 188 -12.01 2.57 3.55
CA SER A 188 -11.71 1.13 3.53
C SER A 188 -12.94 0.31 3.86
N THR A 189 -13.71 0.70 4.88
CA THR A 189 -14.96 0.01 5.24
C THR A 189 -15.98 0.05 4.10
N ILE A 190 -16.19 1.21 3.48
CA ILE A 190 -17.06 1.35 2.30
C ILE A 190 -16.57 0.44 1.16
N THR A 191 -15.26 0.37 0.94
CA THR A 191 -14.67 -0.50 -0.09
C THR A 191 -14.93 -1.98 0.19
N VAL A 192 -14.84 -2.42 1.44
CA VAL A 192 -15.16 -3.81 1.83
C VAL A 192 -16.63 -4.10 1.57
N ILE A 193 -17.55 -3.22 2.01
CA ILE A 193 -18.99 -3.37 1.79
C ILE A 193 -19.31 -3.45 0.28
N HIS A 194 -18.71 -2.58 -0.53
CA HIS A 194 -18.89 -2.59 -1.98
C HIS A 194 -18.43 -3.92 -2.59
N ARG A 195 -17.30 -4.48 -2.16
CA ARG A 195 -16.80 -5.79 -2.62
C ARG A 195 -17.73 -6.94 -2.21
N VAL A 196 -18.28 -6.89 -1.00
CA VAL A 196 -19.25 -7.90 -0.52
C VAL A 196 -20.51 -7.87 -1.37
N ILE A 197 -21.10 -6.68 -1.59
CA ILE A 197 -22.32 -6.53 -2.41
C ILE A 197 -22.07 -6.98 -3.85
N TYR A 198 -20.96 -6.56 -4.45
CA TYR A 198 -20.60 -6.94 -5.82
C TYR A 198 -20.42 -8.46 -5.96
N THR A 199 -19.73 -9.08 -5.02
CA THR A 199 -19.49 -10.53 -5.03
C THR A 199 -20.82 -11.29 -4.86
N TRP A 200 -21.69 -10.84 -3.96
CA TRP A 200 -23.01 -11.41 -3.77
C TRP A 200 -23.85 -11.37 -5.06
N GLN A 201 -23.90 -10.23 -5.73
CA GLN A 201 -24.63 -10.10 -6.99
C GLN A 201 -24.10 -11.07 -8.05
N ARG A 202 -22.79 -11.13 -8.23
CA ARG A 202 -22.15 -11.98 -9.23
C ARG A 202 -22.32 -13.47 -8.95
N THR A 203 -22.20 -13.90 -7.71
CA THR A 203 -22.41 -15.31 -7.34
C THR A 203 -23.87 -15.71 -7.51
N THR A 204 -24.83 -14.83 -7.19
CA THR A 204 -26.26 -15.07 -7.41
C THR A 204 -26.60 -15.24 -8.89
N GLU A 205 -26.02 -14.41 -9.78
CA GLU A 205 -26.18 -14.55 -11.23
C GLU A 205 -25.65 -15.90 -11.72
N MET A 206 -24.46 -16.31 -11.25
CA MET A 206 -23.84 -17.59 -11.62
C MET A 206 -24.69 -18.79 -11.18
N ASP A 207 -25.18 -18.76 -9.92
CA ASP A 207 -26.03 -19.83 -9.37
C ASP A 207 -27.37 -19.93 -10.11
N THR A 208 -27.96 -18.79 -10.51
CA THR A 208 -29.22 -18.77 -11.28
C THR A 208 -29.02 -19.35 -12.67
N THR A 209 -27.91 -18.99 -13.34
CA THR A 209 -27.60 -19.52 -14.68
C THR A 209 -27.31 -21.02 -14.61
N ALA A 210 -26.58 -21.49 -13.59
CA ALA A 210 -26.29 -22.91 -13.42
C ALA A 210 -27.55 -23.76 -13.13
N ARG A 211 -28.57 -23.18 -12.52
CA ARG A 211 -29.87 -23.88 -12.27
C ARG A 211 -30.79 -23.90 -13.50
N ALA A 212 -30.58 -23.00 -14.45
CA ALA A 212 -31.37 -22.91 -15.68
C ALA A 212 -30.80 -23.77 -16.83
N ALA A 213 -29.59 -24.25 -16.71
CA ALA A 213 -28.88 -25.13 -17.67
C ALA A 213 -29.05 -26.62 -17.28
#